data_107127d60bf1e8b0955a87b0ed520046
#
_entry.id   107127d60bf1e8b0955a87b0ed520046
#
_cell.length_a   1.000
_cell.length_b   1.000
_cell.length_c   1.000
_cell.angle_alpha   90.00
_cell.angle_beta   90.00
_cell.angle_gamma   90.00
#
_symmetry.space_group_name_H-M   'P 1'
#
loop_
_entity.id
_entity.type
_entity.pdbx_description
1 polymer ?
#
loop_
_entity_poly.entity_id
_entity_poly.type
_entity_poly.pdbx_seq_one_letter_code
_entity_poly.pdbx_strand_id
1 'polypeptide(L)' 'MLALVVWYLLMPPLRRDGTVSSFAPLKEWEKLGTYDTFDECEEALKRLRGGPSQEEAATCIASDDPRL' A
#
# COMPACT_ATOMS: atom_id res chain seq x y z
N MET A 1 0.90 -24.11 -14.37
CA MET A 1 -0.11 -23.07 -14.19
C MET A 1 0.52 -21.86 -13.53
N LEU A 2 0.32 -20.67 -14.11
CA LEU A 2 0.87 -19.46 -13.55
C LEU A 2 -0.08 -18.91 -12.49
N ALA A 3 0.44 -18.68 -11.31
CA ALA A 3 -0.32 -18.00 -10.27
C ALA A 3 -0.41 -16.52 -10.65
N LEU A 4 -1.62 -15.98 -10.66
CA LEU A 4 -1.80 -14.56 -10.90
C LEU A 4 -1.56 -13.80 -9.60
N VAL A 5 -0.55 -12.96 -9.62
CA VAL A 5 -0.25 -12.09 -8.49
C VAL A 5 -0.82 -10.71 -8.81
N VAL A 6 -1.66 -10.21 -7.91
CA VAL A 6 -2.12 -8.83 -8.01
C VAL A 6 -1.34 -7.99 -7.01
N TRP A 7 -1.42 -6.68 -7.15
CA TRP A 7 -0.68 -5.75 -6.30
C TRP A 7 -1.65 -4.90 -5.52
N TYR A 8 -1.44 -4.83 -4.22
CA TYR A 8 -2.26 -4.00 -3.34
C TYR A 8 -1.52 -2.71 -3.05
N LEU A 9 -2.23 -1.60 -3.18
CA LEU A 9 -1.72 -0.31 -2.73
C LEU A 9 -2.19 -0.12 -1.30
N LEU A 10 -1.26 -0.19 -0.36
CA LEU A 10 -1.55 -0.13 1.06
C LEU A 10 -1.03 1.17 1.67
N MET A 11 -1.80 1.72 2.58
CA MET A 11 -1.48 2.95 3.28
C MET A 11 -1.44 2.66 4.78
N PRO A 12 -0.34 3.03 5.48
CA PRO A 12 -0.23 2.76 6.92
C PRO A 12 -1.26 3.56 7.72
N PRO A 13 -1.70 3.03 8.88
CA PRO A 13 -2.67 3.73 9.70
C PRO A 13 -2.07 4.97 10.36
N LEU A 14 -2.92 5.97 10.61
CA LEU A 14 -2.53 7.16 11.37
C LEU A 14 -2.67 6.90 12.86
N ARG A 15 -1.72 7.43 13.61
CA ARG A 15 -1.80 7.45 15.07
C ARG A 15 -2.61 8.65 15.53
N ARG A 16 -2.99 8.64 16.80
CA ARG A 16 -3.76 9.74 17.38
C ARG A 16 -3.04 11.08 17.32
N ASP A 17 -1.72 11.06 17.34
CA ASP A 17 -0.91 12.28 17.29
C ASP A 17 -0.68 12.79 15.87
N GLY A 18 -1.27 12.13 14.87
CA GLY A 18 -1.14 12.52 13.48
C GLY A 18 0.05 11.91 12.76
N THR A 19 0.88 11.12 13.44
CA THR A 19 2.01 10.45 12.81
C THR A 19 1.57 9.14 12.15
N VAL A 20 2.37 8.68 11.18
CA VAL A 20 2.09 7.46 10.42
C VAL A 20 2.72 6.27 11.13
N SER A 21 1.94 5.20 11.32
CA SER A 21 2.43 3.98 11.95
C SER A 21 2.93 3.00 10.91
N SER A 22 4.14 3.24 10.39
CA SER A 22 4.72 2.37 9.37
C SER A 22 5.19 1.02 9.93
N PHE A 23 5.23 0.86 11.26
CA PHE A 23 5.58 -0.40 11.89
C PHE A 23 4.40 -1.30 12.14
N ALA A 24 3.17 -0.84 11.88
CA ALA A 24 1.99 -1.67 12.03
C ALA A 24 2.04 -2.84 11.05
N PRO A 25 1.50 -4.02 11.43
CA PRO A 25 1.43 -5.14 10.49
C PRO A 25 0.66 -4.76 9.24
N LEU A 26 1.07 -5.30 8.08
CA LEU A 26 0.45 -4.95 6.80
C LEU A 26 -1.05 -5.22 6.78
N LYS A 27 -1.52 -6.22 7.53
CA LYS A 27 -2.94 -6.53 7.62
C LYS A 27 -3.77 -5.42 8.24
N GLU A 28 -3.12 -4.49 8.96
CA GLU A 28 -3.78 -3.34 9.56
C GLU A 28 -3.72 -2.10 8.67
N TRP A 29 -2.96 -2.17 7.58
CA TRP A 29 -2.86 -1.07 6.63
C TRP A 29 -4.13 -1.00 5.80
N GLU A 30 -4.52 0.21 5.42
CA GLU A 30 -5.69 0.41 4.58
C GLU A 30 -5.36 0.08 3.13
N LYS A 31 -6.21 -0.75 2.50
CA LYS A 31 -6.05 -1.07 1.10
C LYS A 31 -6.76 0.00 0.27
N LEU A 32 -5.98 0.75 -0.50
CA LEU A 32 -6.50 1.82 -1.35
C LEU A 32 -6.94 1.31 -2.71
N GLY A 33 -6.37 0.20 -3.17
CA GLY A 33 -6.75 -0.36 -4.45
C GLY A 33 -6.02 -1.65 -4.75
N THR A 34 -6.47 -2.33 -5.79
CA THR A 34 -5.88 -3.58 -6.27
C THR A 34 -5.56 -3.41 -7.75
N TYR A 35 -4.37 -3.81 -8.16
CA TYR A 35 -3.88 -3.63 -9.52
C TYR A 35 -3.32 -4.92 -10.07
N ASP A 36 -3.46 -5.13 -11.37
CA ASP A 36 -3.00 -6.35 -12.02
C ASP A 36 -1.48 -6.41 -12.15
N THR A 37 -0.82 -5.27 -12.26
CA THR A 37 0.63 -5.19 -12.42
C THR A 37 1.23 -4.22 -11.44
N PHE A 38 2.52 -4.41 -11.17
CA PHE A 38 3.27 -3.50 -10.32
C PHE A 38 3.29 -2.09 -10.92
N ASP A 39 3.44 -1.98 -12.25
CA ASP A 39 3.49 -0.68 -12.91
C ASP A 39 2.22 0.12 -12.69
N GLU A 40 1.05 -0.54 -12.76
CA GLU A 40 -0.22 0.12 -12.49
C GLU A 40 -0.32 0.59 -11.05
N CYS A 41 0.13 -0.24 -10.12
CA CYS A 41 0.13 0.12 -8.70
C CYS A 41 1.07 1.30 -8.46
N GLU A 42 2.25 1.30 -9.09
CA GLU A 42 3.22 2.36 -8.93
C GLU A 42 2.70 3.69 -9.48
N GLU A 43 1.98 3.66 -10.61
CA GLU A 43 1.37 4.87 -11.14
C GLU A 43 0.34 5.46 -10.18
N ALA A 44 -0.48 4.59 -9.59
CA ALA A 44 -1.45 5.04 -8.59
C ALA A 44 -0.74 5.63 -7.38
N LEU A 45 0.37 5.01 -6.96
CA LEU A 45 1.18 5.51 -5.86
C LEU A 45 1.74 6.90 -6.16
N LYS A 46 2.21 7.12 -7.38
CA LYS A 46 2.74 8.43 -7.78
C LYS A 46 1.69 9.53 -7.70
N ARG A 47 0.45 9.20 -7.99
CA ARG A 47 -0.66 10.16 -7.90
C ARG A 47 -0.96 10.55 -6.46
N LEU A 48 -0.67 9.65 -5.50
CA LEU A 48 -0.87 9.93 -4.09
C LEU A 48 0.26 10.75 -3.50
N ARG A 49 1.45 10.65 -4.06
CA ARG A 49 2.59 11.40 -3.58
C ARG A 49 2.36 12.88 -3.81
N GLY A 50 2.59 13.67 -2.81
CA GLY A 50 2.26 15.08 -2.82
C GLY A 50 1.05 15.40 -1.98
N GLY A 51 0.36 14.38 -1.48
CA GLY A 51 -0.72 14.51 -0.52
C GLY A 51 -0.22 14.51 0.90
N PRO A 52 -1.09 14.19 1.87
CA PRO A 52 -0.69 14.06 3.28
C PRO A 52 0.44 13.06 3.47
N SER A 53 1.21 13.21 4.56
CA SER A 53 2.34 12.34 4.84
C SER A 53 1.96 10.86 4.93
N GLN A 54 0.72 10.56 5.32
CA GLN A 54 0.21 9.20 5.34
C GLN A 54 0.25 8.58 3.94
N GLU A 55 -0.15 9.34 2.93
CA GLU A 55 -0.16 8.85 1.55
C GLU A 55 1.26 8.67 1.01
N GLU A 56 2.21 9.50 1.46
CA GLU A 56 3.60 9.36 1.05
C GLU A 56 4.21 8.05 1.55
N ALA A 57 3.69 7.49 2.64
CA ALA A 57 4.16 6.23 3.19
C ALA A 57 3.49 5.02 2.53
N ALA A 58 2.53 5.24 1.63
CA ALA A 58 1.86 4.14 0.93
C ALA A 58 2.86 3.34 0.11
N THR A 59 2.59 2.05 -0.04
CA THR A 59 3.47 1.15 -0.76
C THR A 59 2.68 0.10 -1.52
N CYS A 60 3.30 -0.47 -2.54
CA CYS A 60 2.72 -1.56 -3.33
C CYS A 60 3.23 -2.89 -2.80
N ILE A 61 2.31 -3.79 -2.45
CA ILE A 61 2.62 -5.11 -1.88
C ILE A 61 1.97 -6.17 -2.76
N ALA A 62 2.74 -7.18 -3.14
CA ALA A 62 2.22 -8.31 -3.91
C ALA A 62 1.24 -9.13 -3.07
N SER A 63 0.22 -9.67 -3.71
CA SER A 63 -0.81 -10.43 -3.01
C SER A 63 -0.28 -11.72 -2.38
N ASP A 64 0.86 -12.21 -2.85
CA ASP A 64 1.49 -13.41 -2.29
C ASP A 64 2.56 -13.08 -1.24
N ASP A 65 2.64 -11.84 -0.80
CA ASP A 65 3.63 -11.43 0.20
C ASP A 65 3.30 -12.12 1.53
N PRO A 66 4.28 -12.80 2.15
CA PRO A 66 4.03 -13.52 3.41
C PRO A 66 3.69 -12.62 4.60
N ARG A 67 3.90 -11.31 4.46
CA ARG A 67 3.55 -10.37 5.53
C ARG A 67 2.06 -10.04 5.60
N LEU A 68 1.32 -10.41 4.56
CA LEU A 68 -0.13 -10.16 4.50
C LEU A 68 -0.94 -11.15 5.32
#